data_068ffe858ab65287a3d6559e531d71cd
#
_entry.id   068ffe858ab65287a3d6559e531d71cd
#
_cell.length_a   1.000
_cell.length_b   1.000
_cell.length_c   1.000
_cell.angle_alpha   90.00
_cell.angle_beta   90.00
_cell.angle_gamma   90.00
#
_symmetry.space_group_name_H-M   'P 1'
#
loop_
_entity.id
_entity.type
_entity.pdbx_description
1 polymer ?
#
loop_
_entity_poly.entity_id
_entity_poly.type
_entity_poly.pdbx_seq_one_letter_code
_entity_poly.pdbx_strand_id
1 'polypeptide(L)'
;MKMKTVATCSPMLLCLVAGAARADLEPFSFQASETVQHQSNILHTDDTEREGDWLSTTELKAALDQAIGRERLLADASIDVDRYAKLHKRSSNGYTASGQLDWSTIGDLSGSFGADSRRHQYLTGVEGELGSISRNLQTDNHAFARIQLGGLARWSLFSGFDASQRKYSDPAFDVNELQQWAVSGGSSYATSPDLSFGVQGRYVRGKYPKALLPTGAETFSVKTAGVNTKWTASGNSAFDANIGYTEQRTDGQPDQHFINGGLNWRWTPPSHFTVTLGVSRDSNSNVGLSPTLINTNGSVNARSLNTTGHLDVGYELTAKVGLDFLAQYIHRKYSNALVPTDFIFDGTRRFDSVTGASNSSRFGLSAHYAPSRTTTLTCGFSREIHAADETINKISQSFTDNTVQCTAAIRFD
;
A
#
# COMPACT_ATOMS: atom_id res chain seq x y z
N MET A 1 -45.17 -13.11 17.30
CA MET A 1 -44.76 -12.20 16.22
C MET A 1 -44.52 -10.83 16.86
N LYS A 2 -43.26 -10.57 17.29
CA LYS A 2 -42.85 -9.29 17.89
C LYS A 2 -41.81 -8.65 16.94
N MET A 3 -42.25 -7.64 16.23
CA MET A 3 -41.37 -6.78 15.43
C MET A 3 -40.41 -6.07 16.38
N LYS A 4 -39.10 -6.30 16.20
CA LYS A 4 -38.07 -5.49 16.83
C LYS A 4 -37.75 -4.30 15.91
N THR A 5 -37.91 -3.15 16.49
CA THR A 5 -37.69 -1.80 15.97
C THR A 5 -36.25 -1.68 15.44
N VAL A 6 -36.13 -1.29 14.17
CA VAL A 6 -34.89 -0.89 13.53
C VAL A 6 -34.47 0.43 14.15
N ALA A 7 -33.27 0.48 14.71
CA ALA A 7 -32.65 1.71 15.21
C ALA A 7 -32.39 2.62 14.04
N THR A 8 -33.05 3.79 14.05
CA THR A 8 -32.86 4.86 13.10
C THR A 8 -31.45 5.44 13.25
N CYS A 9 -30.65 5.31 12.20
CA CYS A 9 -29.44 6.06 12.02
C CYS A 9 -29.81 7.54 11.89
N SER A 10 -29.46 8.37 12.86
CA SER A 10 -29.64 9.83 12.78
C SER A 10 -28.69 10.41 11.73
N PRO A 11 -29.18 11.13 10.73
CA PRO A 11 -28.31 11.86 9.83
C PRO A 11 -27.68 13.04 10.59
N MET A 12 -26.37 13.03 10.73
CA MET A 12 -25.60 14.17 11.21
C MET A 12 -25.74 15.30 10.19
N LEU A 13 -26.46 16.35 10.56
CA LEU A 13 -26.75 17.54 9.75
C LEU A 13 -25.42 18.28 9.50
N LEU A 14 -24.85 18.15 8.31
CA LEU A 14 -23.70 18.93 7.86
C LEU A 14 -24.18 20.36 7.56
N CYS A 15 -23.86 21.31 8.43
CA CYS A 15 -24.07 22.74 8.17
C CYS A 15 -23.14 23.20 7.04
N LEU A 16 -23.69 23.37 5.85
CA LEU A 16 -23.03 23.96 4.69
C LEU A 16 -22.72 25.44 4.95
N VAL A 17 -21.46 25.77 5.17
CA VAL A 17 -20.97 27.15 5.05
C VAL A 17 -20.64 27.38 3.58
N ALA A 18 -21.52 28.06 2.87
CA ALA A 18 -21.28 28.51 1.51
C ALA A 18 -20.34 29.73 1.54
N GLY A 19 -19.05 29.50 1.32
CA GLY A 19 -18.06 30.54 1.06
C GLY A 19 -18.00 30.82 -0.45
N ALA A 20 -18.02 32.09 -0.83
CA ALA A 20 -17.99 32.55 -2.22
C ALA A 20 -16.66 32.14 -2.90
N ALA A 21 -16.77 31.46 -4.04
CA ALA A 21 -15.67 31.04 -4.88
C ALA A 21 -14.88 32.27 -5.40
N ARG A 22 -13.63 32.39 -5.04
CA ARG A 22 -12.61 33.18 -5.74
C ARG A 22 -11.77 32.23 -6.58
N ALA A 23 -11.59 32.60 -7.85
CA ALA A 23 -10.86 31.81 -8.83
C ALA A 23 -9.33 32.01 -8.79
N ASP A 24 -8.76 32.15 -7.60
CA ASP A 24 -7.33 31.92 -7.39
C ASP A 24 -7.21 30.49 -6.86
N LEU A 25 -6.29 29.72 -7.43
CA LEU A 25 -5.94 28.37 -6.94
C LEU A 25 -5.56 28.52 -5.45
N GLU A 26 -6.54 28.33 -4.58
CA GLU A 26 -6.26 28.36 -3.15
C GLU A 26 -5.33 27.18 -2.85
N PRO A 27 -4.24 27.39 -2.11
CA PRO A 27 -3.26 26.34 -1.82
C PRO A 27 -3.85 25.24 -0.95
N PHE A 28 -5.02 25.47 -0.36
CA PHE A 28 -5.71 24.55 0.51
C PHE A 28 -6.91 23.91 -0.16
N SER A 29 -7.07 22.60 0.03
CA SER A 29 -8.30 21.90 -0.31
C SER A 29 -8.78 21.05 0.86
N PHE A 30 -10.09 20.90 1.00
CA PHE A 30 -10.74 20.09 2.01
C PHE A 30 -11.66 19.08 1.34
N GLN A 31 -11.71 17.87 1.88
CA GLN A 31 -12.60 16.81 1.38
C GLN A 31 -13.27 16.12 2.56
N ALA A 32 -14.55 15.84 2.40
CA ALA A 32 -15.30 14.92 3.26
C ALA A 32 -15.79 13.75 2.42
N SER A 33 -15.66 12.55 2.91
CA SER A 33 -16.16 11.35 2.25
C SER A 33 -16.78 10.37 3.22
N GLU A 34 -17.75 9.61 2.71
CA GLU A 34 -18.38 8.50 3.39
C GLU A 34 -18.32 7.28 2.49
N THR A 35 -17.76 6.20 3.01
CA THR A 35 -17.68 4.91 2.34
C THR A 35 -18.50 3.89 3.09
N VAL A 36 -19.42 3.23 2.41
CA VAL A 36 -20.14 2.08 2.94
C VAL A 36 -19.71 0.85 2.17
N GLN A 37 -19.25 -0.17 2.89
CA GLN A 37 -18.70 -1.40 2.33
C GLN A 37 -19.34 -2.62 2.99
N HIS A 38 -19.62 -3.64 2.21
CA HIS A 38 -19.96 -4.97 2.68
C HIS A 38 -18.92 -5.97 2.22
N GLN A 39 -18.35 -6.74 3.15
CA GLN A 39 -17.47 -7.87 2.87
C GLN A 39 -18.17 -9.17 3.27
N SER A 40 -18.12 -10.18 2.42
CA SER A 40 -18.76 -11.48 2.69
C SER A 40 -17.94 -12.36 3.62
N ASN A 41 -16.63 -12.12 3.71
CA ASN A 41 -15.68 -12.86 4.56
C ASN A 41 -14.63 -11.92 5.12
N ILE A 42 -15.02 -11.06 6.08
CA ILE A 42 -14.18 -10.00 6.61
C ILE A 42 -12.99 -10.49 7.45
N LEU A 43 -13.02 -11.73 7.90
CA LEU A 43 -11.95 -12.35 8.68
C LEU A 43 -11.03 -13.22 7.83
N HIS A 44 -11.34 -13.40 6.54
CA HIS A 44 -10.61 -14.27 5.61
C HIS A 44 -10.41 -15.69 6.14
N THR A 45 -11.44 -16.19 6.83
CA THR A 45 -11.52 -17.57 7.29
C THR A 45 -11.96 -18.49 6.16
N ASP A 46 -11.83 -19.80 6.38
CA ASP A 46 -12.37 -20.81 5.45
C ASP A 46 -13.84 -20.54 5.11
N ASP A 47 -14.24 -20.90 3.90
CA ASP A 47 -15.59 -20.61 3.40
C ASP A 47 -16.72 -21.22 4.24
N THR A 48 -16.43 -22.24 5.07
CA THR A 48 -17.38 -22.84 6.01
C THR A 48 -17.58 -22.01 7.29
N GLU A 49 -16.61 -21.15 7.63
CA GLU A 49 -16.60 -20.31 8.83
C GLU A 49 -16.67 -18.81 8.49
N ARG A 50 -16.97 -18.48 7.24
CA ARG A 50 -16.99 -17.09 6.77
C ARG A 50 -18.00 -16.24 7.53
N GLU A 51 -17.58 -15.05 7.90
CA GLU A 51 -18.43 -14.04 8.53
C GLU A 51 -18.43 -12.76 7.70
N GLY A 52 -19.62 -12.31 7.29
CA GLY A 52 -19.79 -11.06 6.56
C GLY A 52 -20.20 -9.91 7.47
N ASP A 53 -19.65 -8.72 7.21
CA ASP A 53 -20.01 -7.51 7.94
C ASP A 53 -20.10 -6.27 7.02
N TRP A 54 -20.78 -5.24 7.54
CA TRP A 54 -20.82 -3.91 6.95
C TRP A 54 -19.83 -3.00 7.69
N LEU A 55 -19.09 -2.23 6.93
CA LEU A 55 -18.18 -1.19 7.40
C LEU A 55 -18.63 0.16 6.83
N SER A 56 -18.78 1.15 7.70
CA SER A 56 -18.93 2.56 7.33
C SER A 56 -17.66 3.28 7.74
N THR A 57 -17.04 4.00 6.80
CA THR A 57 -15.84 4.82 7.01
C THR A 57 -16.14 6.27 6.65
N THR A 58 -16.14 7.14 7.65
CA THR A 58 -16.21 8.59 7.45
C THR A 58 -14.80 9.16 7.45
N GLU A 59 -14.40 9.87 6.39
CA GLU A 59 -13.08 10.51 6.28
C GLU A 59 -13.23 12.02 6.09
N LEU A 60 -12.38 12.77 6.80
CA LEU A 60 -12.13 14.20 6.56
C LEU A 60 -10.66 14.38 6.19
N LYS A 61 -10.41 15.04 5.08
CA LYS A 61 -9.06 15.31 4.57
C LYS A 61 -8.86 16.80 4.31
N ALA A 62 -7.66 17.28 4.65
CA ALA A 62 -7.14 18.60 4.28
C ALA A 62 -5.83 18.43 3.53
N ALA A 63 -5.61 19.18 2.48
CA ALA A 63 -4.37 19.17 1.72
C ALA A 63 -3.91 20.61 1.42
N LEU A 64 -2.59 20.78 1.38
CA LEU A 64 -1.88 22.01 1.03
C LEU A 64 -0.94 21.71 -0.14
N ASP A 65 -0.98 22.55 -1.16
CA ASP A 65 -0.05 22.54 -2.29
C ASP A 65 0.38 23.97 -2.58
N GLN A 66 1.51 24.38 -2.02
CA GLN A 66 2.00 25.75 -2.09
C GLN A 66 3.33 25.83 -2.82
N ALA A 67 3.35 26.49 -3.97
CA ALA A 67 4.58 26.87 -4.64
C ALA A 67 5.16 28.16 -4.02
N ILE A 68 6.43 28.16 -3.65
CA ILE A 68 7.16 29.28 -3.06
C ILE A 68 8.45 29.48 -3.90
N GLY A 69 8.35 30.22 -4.96
CA GLY A 69 9.46 30.38 -5.90
C GLY A 69 9.78 29.07 -6.62
N ARG A 70 10.92 28.45 -6.29
CA ARG A 70 11.36 27.15 -6.85
C ARG A 70 11.05 25.99 -5.95
N GLU A 71 10.65 26.26 -4.74
CA GLU A 71 10.27 25.28 -3.76
C GLU A 71 8.77 25.02 -3.86
N ARG A 72 8.36 23.79 -3.52
CA ARG A 72 6.96 23.41 -3.43
C ARG A 72 6.72 22.69 -2.12
N LEU A 73 5.88 23.25 -1.29
CA LEU A 73 5.45 22.63 -0.04
C LEU A 73 4.15 21.87 -0.27
N LEU A 74 4.20 20.58 -0.01
CA LEU A 74 3.06 19.67 -0.04
C LEU A 74 2.79 19.17 1.37
N ALA A 75 1.54 19.22 1.80
CA ALA A 75 1.13 18.59 3.05
C ALA A 75 -0.30 18.04 2.89
N ASP A 76 -0.56 16.90 3.51
CA ASP A 76 -1.91 16.38 3.66
C ASP A 76 -2.12 15.80 5.04
N ALA A 77 -3.36 15.88 5.52
CA ALA A 77 -3.80 15.25 6.74
C ALA A 77 -5.22 14.74 6.56
N SER A 78 -5.48 13.53 7.03
CA SER A 78 -6.83 12.97 7.11
C SER A 78 -7.06 12.29 8.45
N ILE A 79 -8.31 12.26 8.84
CA ILE A 79 -8.83 11.45 9.94
C ILE A 79 -9.94 10.57 9.40
N ASP A 80 -9.95 9.32 9.79
CA ASP A 80 -10.97 8.34 9.42
C ASP A 80 -11.60 7.71 10.65
N VAL A 81 -12.88 7.38 10.51
CA VAL A 81 -13.70 6.78 11.57
C VAL A 81 -14.38 5.56 11.01
N ASP A 82 -13.91 4.37 11.41
CA ASP A 82 -14.42 3.07 10.99
C ASP A 82 -15.46 2.54 11.97
N ARG A 83 -16.61 2.12 11.46
CA ARG A 83 -17.71 1.54 12.24
C ARG A 83 -18.18 0.25 11.60
N TYR A 84 -17.98 -0.85 12.32
CA TYR A 84 -18.45 -2.18 11.95
C TYR A 84 -19.84 -2.45 12.51
N ALA A 85 -20.73 -3.05 11.70
CA ALA A 85 -22.10 -3.28 12.10
C ALA A 85 -22.28 -4.46 13.06
N LYS A 86 -21.46 -5.52 12.92
CA LYS A 86 -21.47 -6.69 13.81
C LYS A 86 -20.21 -6.74 14.68
N LEU A 87 -19.04 -6.60 14.07
CA LEU A 87 -17.75 -6.66 14.75
C LEU A 87 -17.39 -5.32 15.40
N HIS A 88 -18.26 -4.80 16.26
CA HIS A 88 -18.10 -3.48 16.90
C HIS A 88 -16.74 -3.30 17.60
N LYS A 89 -16.16 -4.40 18.12
CA LYS A 89 -14.83 -4.36 18.77
C LYS A 89 -13.69 -3.97 17.83
N ARG A 90 -13.89 -4.10 16.52
CA ARG A 90 -12.92 -3.66 15.49
C ARG A 90 -13.06 -2.19 15.12
N SER A 91 -14.19 -1.55 15.48
CA SER A 91 -14.39 -0.13 15.20
C SER A 91 -13.23 0.71 15.73
N SER A 92 -12.72 1.61 14.89
CA SER A 92 -11.48 2.34 15.18
C SER A 92 -11.51 3.75 14.61
N ASN A 93 -10.54 4.55 15.00
CA ASN A 93 -10.24 5.83 14.39
C ASN A 93 -8.80 5.78 13.89
N GLY A 94 -8.61 6.17 12.65
CA GLY A 94 -7.33 6.27 12.01
C GLY A 94 -6.95 7.72 11.72
N TYR A 95 -5.74 7.92 11.24
CA TYR A 95 -5.28 9.17 10.64
C TYR A 95 -4.17 8.92 9.64
N THR A 96 -4.02 9.85 8.71
CA THR A 96 -2.83 9.99 7.89
C THR A 96 -2.37 11.44 7.97
N ALA A 97 -1.09 11.67 8.07
CA ALA A 97 -0.49 13.00 7.98
C ALA A 97 0.81 12.89 7.19
N SER A 98 1.03 13.76 6.21
CA SER A 98 2.27 13.84 5.45
C SER A 98 2.69 15.28 5.22
N GLY A 99 4.00 15.49 5.05
CA GLY A 99 4.59 16.76 4.65
C GLY A 99 5.82 16.51 3.80
N GLN A 100 5.95 17.25 2.71
CA GLN A 100 7.08 17.17 1.79
C GLN A 100 7.45 18.57 1.30
N LEU A 101 8.75 18.83 1.25
CA LEU A 101 9.30 20.00 0.56
C LEU A 101 10.12 19.53 -0.64
N ASP A 102 9.70 19.94 -1.82
CA ASP A 102 10.49 19.84 -3.04
C ASP A 102 11.28 21.13 -3.24
N TRP A 103 12.55 21.00 -3.62
CA TRP A 103 13.45 22.13 -3.80
C TRP A 103 14.30 21.95 -5.04
N SER A 104 14.67 23.05 -5.68
CA SER A 104 15.58 23.04 -6.79
C SER A 104 16.48 24.28 -6.79
N THR A 105 17.73 24.12 -7.23
CA THR A 105 18.67 25.23 -7.40
C THR A 105 18.56 25.83 -8.81
N ILE A 106 19.31 26.90 -9.08
CA ILE A 106 19.45 27.48 -10.43
C ILE A 106 20.19 26.51 -11.37
N GLY A 107 21.04 25.63 -10.80
CA GLY A 107 21.71 24.56 -11.52
C GLY A 107 20.86 23.28 -11.56
N ASP A 108 21.47 22.20 -12.00
CA ASP A 108 20.83 20.89 -12.19
C ASP A 108 20.63 20.09 -10.89
N LEU A 109 20.78 20.73 -9.73
CA LEU A 109 20.61 20.09 -8.43
C LEU A 109 19.19 20.32 -7.91
N SER A 110 18.50 19.25 -7.57
CA SER A 110 17.16 19.25 -6.98
C SER A 110 17.03 18.16 -5.93
N GLY A 111 15.97 18.21 -5.15
CA GLY A 111 15.71 17.18 -4.18
C GLY A 111 14.36 17.33 -3.50
N SER A 112 14.09 16.41 -2.62
CA SER A 112 12.92 16.43 -1.75
C SER A 112 13.26 15.84 -0.39
N PHE A 113 12.60 16.33 0.64
CA PHE A 113 12.57 15.68 1.95
C PHE A 113 11.17 15.76 2.54
N GLY A 114 10.81 14.77 3.31
CA GLY A 114 9.48 14.71 3.88
C GLY A 114 9.36 13.65 4.95
N ALA A 115 8.21 13.66 5.58
CA ALA A 115 7.82 12.65 6.55
C ALA A 115 6.32 12.38 6.46
N ASP A 116 5.94 11.15 6.77
CA ASP A 116 4.55 10.74 6.88
C ASP A 116 4.32 9.87 8.12
N SER A 117 3.10 9.92 8.61
CA SER A 117 2.61 9.09 9.71
C SER A 117 1.20 8.61 9.37
N ARG A 118 0.97 7.32 9.47
CA ARG A 118 -0.33 6.70 9.22
C ARG A 118 -0.69 5.76 10.36
N ARG A 119 -1.92 5.88 10.84
CA ARG A 119 -2.50 4.94 11.80
C ARG A 119 -3.82 4.41 11.27
N HIS A 120 -3.95 3.10 11.19
CA HIS A 120 -5.12 2.44 10.65
C HIS A 120 -5.36 1.10 11.36
N GLN A 121 -6.57 0.55 11.21
CA GLN A 121 -6.84 -0.81 11.68
C GLN A 121 -5.93 -1.78 10.93
N TYR A 122 -5.15 -2.56 11.67
CA TYR A 122 -4.40 -3.66 11.09
C TYR A 122 -5.40 -4.76 10.68
N LEU A 123 -5.55 -4.92 9.40
CA LEU A 123 -6.35 -5.98 8.83
C LEU A 123 -5.45 -7.21 8.71
N THR A 124 -5.43 -8.03 9.78
CA THR A 124 -5.01 -9.42 9.64
C THR A 124 -5.97 -10.04 8.63
N GLY A 125 -5.44 -10.72 7.64
CA GLY A 125 -6.26 -11.26 6.55
C GLY A 125 -6.11 -10.51 5.23
N VAL A 126 -5.45 -9.35 5.19
CA VAL A 126 -5.00 -8.78 3.93
C VAL A 126 -3.97 -9.73 3.34
N GLU A 127 -4.18 -10.18 2.10
CA GLU A 127 -3.31 -11.10 1.37
C GLU A 127 -3.24 -12.53 1.97
N GLY A 128 -4.32 -13.01 2.58
CA GLY A 128 -4.45 -14.42 3.00
C GLY A 128 -4.02 -14.72 4.44
N GLU A 129 -3.70 -13.71 5.25
CA GLU A 129 -3.49 -13.90 6.67
C GLU A 129 -4.81 -14.04 7.43
N LEU A 130 -4.82 -14.83 8.51
CA LEU A 130 -6.01 -15.00 9.36
C LEU A 130 -6.41 -13.68 10.02
N GLY A 131 -7.68 -13.32 9.89
CA GLY A 131 -8.25 -12.13 10.49
C GLY A 131 -8.32 -12.17 12.02
N SER A 132 -8.19 -11.03 12.67
CA SER A 132 -8.41 -10.87 14.11
C SER A 132 -9.75 -10.22 14.40
N ILE A 133 -10.47 -10.73 15.39
CA ILE A 133 -11.73 -10.16 15.87
C ILE A 133 -11.49 -8.89 16.71
N SER A 134 -10.29 -8.72 17.27
CA SER A 134 -9.96 -7.60 18.13
C SER A 134 -9.43 -6.38 17.34
N ARG A 135 -9.60 -5.21 17.95
CA ARG A 135 -8.99 -3.98 17.42
C ARG A 135 -7.48 -4.03 17.60
N ASN A 136 -6.75 -3.95 16.50
CA ASN A 136 -5.32 -3.75 16.50
C ASN A 136 -4.96 -2.61 15.53
N LEU A 137 -4.41 -1.53 16.05
CA LEU A 137 -4.03 -0.37 15.24
C LEU A 137 -2.55 -0.45 14.90
N GLN A 138 -2.24 -0.43 13.63
CA GLN A 138 -0.90 -0.28 13.12
C GLN A 138 -0.59 1.20 12.93
N THR A 139 0.57 1.64 13.42
CA THR A 139 1.11 2.98 13.19
C THR A 139 2.42 2.86 12.44
N ASP A 140 2.44 3.40 11.23
CA ASP A 140 3.63 3.50 10.38
C ASP A 140 4.10 4.96 10.36
N ASN A 141 5.39 5.17 10.67
CA ASN A 141 6.05 6.46 10.53
C ASN A 141 7.18 6.30 9.52
N HIS A 142 7.31 7.24 8.61
CA HIS A 142 8.33 7.23 7.60
C HIS A 142 8.90 8.64 7.42
N ALA A 143 10.20 8.74 7.17
CA ALA A 143 10.88 9.98 6.80
C ALA A 143 11.88 9.68 5.67
N PHE A 144 12.03 10.60 4.75
CA PHE A 144 12.92 10.45 3.61
C PHE A 144 13.62 11.75 3.24
N ALA A 145 14.77 11.59 2.58
CA ALA A 145 15.48 12.67 1.90
C ALA A 145 16.02 12.14 0.58
N ARG A 146 15.90 12.92 -0.48
CA ARG A 146 16.35 12.59 -1.85
C ARG A 146 17.04 13.77 -2.46
N ILE A 147 18.08 13.49 -3.24
CA ILE A 147 18.84 14.47 -3.98
C ILE A 147 19.10 13.92 -5.39
N GLN A 148 19.01 14.78 -6.39
CA GLN A 148 19.24 14.46 -7.78
C GLN A 148 20.08 15.56 -8.43
N LEU A 149 21.09 15.15 -9.18
CA LEU A 149 21.92 16.00 -10.02
C LEU A 149 21.68 15.64 -11.49
N GLY A 150 21.56 16.61 -12.37
CA GLY A 150 21.41 16.40 -13.80
C GLY A 150 20.00 16.07 -14.25
N GLY A 151 18.95 16.61 -13.61
CA GLY A 151 17.55 16.31 -13.93
C GLY A 151 17.13 16.59 -15.38
N LEU A 152 17.77 17.56 -16.04
CA LEU A 152 17.54 17.94 -17.46
C LEU A 152 18.68 17.47 -18.38
N ALA A 153 19.77 16.95 -17.84
CA ALA A 153 20.91 16.45 -18.60
C ALA A 153 20.67 15.02 -19.08
N ARG A 154 21.47 14.58 -20.07
CA ARG A 154 21.45 13.17 -20.50
C ARG A 154 21.85 12.20 -19.39
N TRP A 155 22.75 12.63 -18.51
CA TRP A 155 23.16 11.91 -17.32
C TRP A 155 22.50 12.51 -16.08
N SER A 156 21.91 11.68 -15.25
CA SER A 156 21.47 12.07 -13.92
C SER A 156 22.02 11.12 -12.87
N LEU A 157 22.34 11.67 -11.71
CA LEU A 157 22.75 10.94 -10.50
C LEU A 157 21.71 11.19 -9.42
N PHE A 158 21.38 10.17 -8.63
CA PHE A 158 20.51 10.35 -7.50
C PHE A 158 21.05 9.61 -6.27
N SER A 159 20.67 10.12 -5.11
CA SER A 159 20.84 9.45 -3.82
C SER A 159 19.61 9.66 -2.94
N GLY A 160 19.31 8.71 -2.08
CA GLY A 160 18.17 8.76 -1.18
C GLY A 160 18.48 8.09 0.15
N PHE A 161 17.83 8.61 1.18
CA PHE A 161 17.78 8.05 2.53
C PHE A 161 16.33 7.90 2.94
N ASP A 162 15.99 6.78 3.56
CA ASP A 162 14.67 6.48 4.10
C ASP A 162 14.84 5.93 5.51
N ALA A 163 13.95 6.31 6.43
CA ALA A 163 13.83 5.74 7.76
C ALA A 163 12.38 5.44 8.06
N SER A 164 12.07 4.27 8.58
CA SER A 164 10.70 3.90 8.91
C SER A 164 10.59 3.12 10.21
N GLN A 165 9.43 3.26 10.85
CA GLN A 165 9.06 2.57 12.06
C GLN A 165 7.61 2.12 11.99
N ARG A 166 7.36 0.87 12.39
CA ARG A 166 6.03 0.28 12.54
C ARG A 166 5.80 -0.13 13.98
N LYS A 167 4.61 0.17 14.49
CA LYS A 167 4.14 -0.21 15.82
C LYS A 167 2.72 -0.73 15.77
N TYR A 168 2.36 -1.54 16.77
CA TYR A 168 1.01 -2.09 16.94
C TYR A 168 0.44 -1.69 18.29
N SER A 169 -0.90 -1.57 18.37
CA SER A 169 -1.57 -1.27 19.63
C SER A 169 -1.88 -2.52 20.47
N ASP A 170 -1.93 -3.69 19.83
CA ASP A 170 -2.13 -4.98 20.50
C ASP A 170 -0.77 -5.60 20.83
N PRO A 171 -0.46 -5.84 22.13
CA PRO A 171 0.82 -6.42 22.54
C PRO A 171 1.11 -7.81 21.93
N ALA A 172 0.09 -8.56 21.50
CA ALA A 172 0.29 -9.83 20.81
C ALA A 172 1.05 -9.66 19.48
N PHE A 173 1.00 -8.48 18.88
CA PHE A 173 1.67 -8.12 17.63
C PHE A 173 2.97 -7.35 17.82
N ASP A 174 3.42 -7.16 19.07
CA ASP A 174 4.67 -6.45 19.37
C ASP A 174 5.90 -7.09 18.70
N VAL A 175 5.87 -8.40 18.48
CA VAL A 175 6.92 -9.14 17.76
C VAL A 175 7.09 -8.68 16.30
N ASN A 176 6.05 -8.06 15.73
CA ASN A 176 6.01 -7.54 14.38
C ASN A 176 6.39 -6.05 14.29
N GLU A 177 6.74 -5.41 15.41
CA GLU A 177 7.27 -4.05 15.39
C GLU A 177 8.57 -4.00 14.61
N LEU A 178 8.71 -3.01 13.75
CA LEU A 178 9.84 -2.87 12.84
C LEU A 178 10.45 -1.48 12.94
N GLN A 179 11.77 -1.43 12.95
CA GLN A 179 12.53 -0.19 12.75
C GLN A 179 13.57 -0.45 11.65
N GLN A 180 13.58 0.39 10.63
CA GLN A 180 14.54 0.23 9.54
C GLN A 180 14.98 1.56 8.96
N TRP A 181 16.15 1.56 8.34
CA TRP A 181 16.62 2.63 7.49
C TRP A 181 17.21 2.07 6.19
N ALA A 182 17.22 2.88 5.16
CA ALA A 182 17.75 2.52 3.87
C ALA A 182 18.52 3.68 3.25
N VAL A 183 19.55 3.35 2.49
CA VAL A 183 20.22 4.26 1.56
C VAL A 183 20.10 3.70 0.16
N SER A 184 19.90 4.57 -0.79
CA SER A 184 19.84 4.21 -2.21
C SER A 184 20.65 5.20 -3.03
N GLY A 185 21.11 4.77 -4.20
CA GLY A 185 21.79 5.64 -5.15
C GLY A 185 21.89 4.98 -6.50
N GLY A 186 22.07 5.80 -7.51
CA GLY A 186 22.16 5.31 -8.87
C GLY A 186 22.42 6.42 -9.87
N SER A 187 22.51 6.01 -11.13
CA SER A 187 22.62 6.91 -12.26
C SER A 187 21.68 6.48 -13.36
N SER A 188 21.22 7.42 -14.16
CA SER A 188 20.47 7.14 -15.37
C SER A 188 21.04 7.91 -16.56
N TYR A 189 20.89 7.34 -17.74
CA TYR A 189 21.29 7.91 -19.00
C TYR A 189 20.12 7.92 -19.97
N ALA A 190 19.75 9.12 -20.42
CA ALA A 190 18.74 9.31 -21.44
C ALA A 190 19.41 9.25 -22.83
N THR A 191 19.15 8.18 -23.57
CA THR A 191 19.63 8.05 -24.97
C THR A 191 18.83 8.94 -25.89
N SER A 192 17.55 9.13 -25.57
CA SER A 192 16.62 10.06 -26.23
C SER A 192 15.65 10.63 -25.19
N PRO A 193 14.81 11.62 -25.52
CA PRO A 193 13.73 12.07 -24.64
C PRO A 193 12.77 10.95 -24.19
N ASP A 194 12.66 9.91 -25.02
CA ASP A 194 11.71 8.82 -24.83
C ASP A 194 12.31 7.55 -24.23
N LEU A 195 13.64 7.46 -24.14
CA LEU A 195 14.31 6.23 -23.69
C LEU A 195 15.46 6.53 -22.73
N SER A 196 15.36 5.97 -21.54
CA SER A 196 16.42 6.05 -20.53
C SER A 196 16.73 4.70 -19.92
N PHE A 197 17.99 4.51 -19.56
CA PHE A 197 18.49 3.34 -18.83
C PHE A 197 19.14 3.82 -17.54
N GLY A 198 19.01 3.03 -16.49
CA GLY A 198 19.60 3.35 -15.20
C GLY A 198 20.22 2.13 -14.53
N VAL A 199 21.15 2.40 -13.64
CA VAL A 199 21.70 1.46 -12.68
C VAL A 199 21.46 2.00 -11.28
N GLN A 200 21.11 1.12 -10.34
CA GLN A 200 20.79 1.54 -8.98
C GLN A 200 21.20 0.48 -7.97
N GLY A 201 21.48 0.94 -6.77
CA GLY A 201 21.72 0.12 -5.61
C GLY A 201 20.93 0.61 -4.41
N ARG A 202 20.56 -0.31 -3.53
CA ARG A 202 19.89 -0.02 -2.26
C ARG A 202 20.44 -0.93 -1.17
N TYR A 203 20.67 -0.36 0.00
CA TYR A 203 21.00 -1.06 1.21
C TYR A 203 19.98 -0.71 2.28
N VAL A 204 19.39 -1.74 2.90
CA VAL A 204 18.44 -1.61 4.02
C VAL A 204 19.02 -2.31 5.22
N ARG A 205 18.88 -1.71 6.39
CA ARG A 205 19.14 -2.36 7.68
C ARG A 205 17.94 -2.15 8.57
N GLY A 206 17.44 -3.24 9.14
CA GLY A 206 16.28 -3.22 10.01
C GLY A 206 16.45 -4.11 11.23
N LYS A 207 15.58 -3.90 12.19
CA LYS A 207 15.47 -4.74 13.39
C LYS A 207 14.02 -4.88 13.82
N TYR A 208 13.73 -6.04 14.41
CA TYR A 208 12.52 -6.35 15.15
C TYR A 208 12.84 -6.27 16.63
N PRO A 209 12.60 -5.11 17.29
CA PRO A 209 13.13 -4.87 18.64
C PRO A 209 12.51 -5.76 19.71
N LYS A 210 11.34 -6.34 19.44
CA LYS A 210 10.57 -7.18 20.37
C LYS A 210 10.42 -8.62 19.86
N ALA A 211 11.28 -9.07 18.93
CA ALA A 211 11.29 -10.45 18.47
C ALA A 211 11.51 -11.40 19.67
N LEU A 212 10.74 -12.52 19.68
CA LEU A 212 10.79 -13.51 20.76
C LEU A 212 11.94 -14.53 20.57
N LEU A 213 13.07 -14.09 20.05
CA LEU A 213 14.24 -14.95 19.90
C LEU A 213 15.03 -15.00 21.22
N PRO A 214 15.70 -16.13 21.55
CA PRO A 214 16.55 -16.23 22.73
C PRO A 214 17.68 -15.19 22.75
N THR A 215 18.06 -14.66 21.59
CA THR A 215 19.12 -13.66 21.39
C THR A 215 18.61 -12.21 21.54
N GLY A 216 17.31 -11.97 21.77
CA GLY A 216 16.70 -10.65 21.82
C GLY A 216 16.22 -10.16 20.44
N ALA A 217 16.51 -8.89 20.12
CA ALA A 217 16.06 -8.28 18.84
C ALA A 217 16.63 -9.00 17.63
N GLU A 218 15.80 -9.35 16.68
CA GLU A 218 16.23 -9.88 15.37
C GLU A 218 16.65 -8.73 14.47
N THR A 219 17.85 -8.80 13.88
CA THR A 219 18.30 -7.83 12.89
C THR A 219 18.39 -8.44 11.50
N PHE A 220 18.18 -7.62 10.48
CA PHE A 220 18.35 -8.03 9.10
C PHE A 220 19.00 -6.93 8.26
N SER A 221 19.62 -7.34 7.17
CA SER A 221 20.09 -6.43 6.13
C SER A 221 19.71 -6.94 4.76
N VAL A 222 19.43 -6.00 3.83
CA VAL A 222 19.09 -6.32 2.46
C VAL A 222 19.93 -5.44 1.53
N LYS A 223 20.60 -6.07 0.58
CA LYS A 223 21.36 -5.39 -0.47
C LYS A 223 20.73 -5.72 -1.80
N THR A 224 20.41 -4.70 -2.57
CA THR A 224 19.86 -4.85 -3.91
C THR A 224 20.68 -4.05 -4.89
N ALA A 225 21.01 -4.65 -6.03
CA ALA A 225 21.60 -3.96 -7.16
C ALA A 225 20.85 -4.34 -8.43
N GLY A 226 20.63 -3.40 -9.33
CA GLY A 226 19.83 -3.66 -10.51
C GLY A 226 19.92 -2.57 -11.57
N VAL A 227 19.25 -2.86 -12.67
CA VAL A 227 19.11 -1.96 -13.83
C VAL A 227 17.63 -1.67 -14.04
N ASN A 228 17.35 -0.52 -14.60
CA ASN A 228 16.00 -0.10 -14.97
C ASN A 228 16.01 0.59 -16.33
N THR A 229 14.86 0.55 -17.00
CA THR A 229 14.63 1.31 -18.23
C THR A 229 13.24 1.92 -18.20
N LYS A 230 13.14 3.12 -18.75
CA LYS A 230 11.88 3.79 -19.06
C LYS A 230 11.85 4.08 -20.53
N TRP A 231 10.79 3.67 -21.21
CA TRP A 231 10.63 3.83 -22.63
C TRP A 231 9.22 4.28 -22.99
N THR A 232 9.10 5.48 -23.54
CA THR A 232 7.88 5.97 -24.18
C THR A 232 7.93 5.58 -25.66
N ALA A 233 7.44 4.38 -25.98
CA ALA A 233 7.54 3.80 -27.34
C ALA A 233 6.73 4.61 -28.38
N SER A 234 5.68 5.28 -27.92
CA SER A 234 4.87 6.21 -28.70
C SER A 234 4.19 7.19 -27.76
N GLY A 235 3.56 8.24 -28.28
CA GLY A 235 2.77 9.16 -27.46
C GLY A 235 1.67 8.49 -26.62
N ASN A 236 1.31 7.25 -26.95
CA ASN A 236 0.24 6.49 -26.31
C ASN A 236 0.73 5.25 -25.54
N SER A 237 2.01 4.93 -25.57
CA SER A 237 2.52 3.67 -25.01
C SER A 237 3.83 3.90 -24.27
N ALA A 238 3.85 3.58 -22.97
CA ALA A 238 5.01 3.71 -22.11
C ALA A 238 5.30 2.37 -21.39
N PHE A 239 6.59 2.08 -21.26
CA PHE A 239 7.12 0.89 -20.57
C PHE A 239 8.07 1.32 -19.46
N ASP A 240 7.90 0.74 -18.29
CA ASP A 240 8.84 0.80 -17.19
C ASP A 240 9.27 -0.62 -16.86
N ALA A 241 10.56 -0.91 -16.92
CA ALA A 241 11.09 -2.22 -16.59
C ALA A 241 12.28 -2.12 -15.66
N ASN A 242 12.41 -3.08 -14.77
CA ASN A 242 13.57 -3.20 -13.89
C ASN A 242 13.88 -4.67 -13.63
N ILE A 243 15.14 -4.97 -13.40
CA ILE A 243 15.61 -6.27 -12.94
C ILE A 243 16.78 -6.05 -11.97
N GLY A 244 16.80 -6.81 -10.90
CA GLY A 244 17.82 -6.70 -9.88
C GLY A 244 18.09 -8.02 -9.17
N TYR A 245 19.22 -8.04 -8.51
CA TYR A 245 19.64 -9.11 -7.63
C TYR A 245 19.62 -8.61 -6.18
N THR A 246 19.01 -9.40 -5.31
CA THR A 246 18.87 -9.09 -3.88
C THR A 246 19.50 -10.17 -3.04
N GLU A 247 20.31 -9.74 -2.08
CA GLU A 247 20.85 -10.54 -0.98
C GLU A 247 20.20 -10.07 0.32
N GLN A 248 19.55 -10.99 1.02
CA GLN A 248 18.97 -10.73 2.35
C GLN A 248 19.66 -11.60 3.38
N ARG A 249 20.13 -10.97 4.45
CA ARG A 249 20.71 -11.60 5.64
C ARG A 249 19.87 -11.31 6.85
N THR A 250 19.58 -12.32 7.63
CA THR A 250 18.85 -12.20 8.90
C THR A 250 19.62 -12.97 9.95
N ASP A 251 19.82 -12.39 11.14
CA ASP A 251 20.58 -13.01 12.22
C ASP A 251 20.03 -14.41 12.56
N GLY A 252 20.92 -15.37 12.68
CA GLY A 252 20.59 -16.75 13.01
C GLY A 252 19.90 -17.55 11.89
N GLN A 253 19.89 -17.03 10.66
CA GLN A 253 19.22 -17.69 9.54
C GLN A 253 20.11 -17.72 8.30
N PRO A 254 19.94 -18.69 7.39
CA PRO A 254 20.69 -18.75 6.13
C PRO A 254 20.45 -17.53 5.25
N ASP A 255 21.50 -17.06 4.58
CA ASP A 255 21.41 -15.99 3.61
C ASP A 255 20.45 -16.37 2.46
N GLN A 256 19.67 -15.41 2.00
CA GLN A 256 18.75 -15.60 0.87
C GLN A 256 19.18 -14.74 -0.30
N HIS A 257 19.07 -15.32 -1.48
CA HIS A 257 19.41 -14.68 -2.75
C HIS A 257 18.24 -14.87 -3.71
N PHE A 258 17.82 -13.80 -4.36
CA PHE A 258 16.75 -13.89 -5.35
C PHE A 258 16.86 -12.79 -6.40
N ILE A 259 16.29 -13.06 -7.56
CA ILE A 259 16.10 -12.08 -8.62
C ILE A 259 14.73 -11.44 -8.39
N ASN A 260 14.71 -10.13 -8.32
CA ASN A 260 13.52 -9.31 -8.29
C ASN A 260 13.43 -8.46 -9.55
N GLY A 261 12.28 -7.91 -9.82
CA GLY A 261 12.09 -7.04 -10.96
C GLY A 261 10.64 -6.87 -11.33
N GLY A 262 10.40 -6.08 -12.35
CA GLY A 262 9.05 -5.82 -12.84
C GLY A 262 9.07 -5.23 -14.24
N LEU A 263 7.94 -5.38 -14.89
CA LEU A 263 7.60 -4.74 -16.15
C LEU A 263 6.20 -4.14 -15.99
N ASN A 264 6.05 -2.89 -16.34
CA ASN A 264 4.78 -2.20 -16.41
C ASN A 264 4.62 -1.59 -17.79
N TRP A 265 3.49 -1.84 -18.43
CA TRP A 265 3.10 -1.25 -19.70
C TRP A 265 1.84 -0.44 -19.50
N ARG A 266 1.88 0.83 -19.90
CA ARG A 266 0.74 1.73 -19.90
C ARG A 266 0.42 2.12 -21.33
N TRP A 267 -0.85 1.97 -21.70
CA TRP A 267 -1.37 2.34 -22.99
C TRP A 267 -2.57 3.29 -22.83
N THR A 268 -2.43 4.49 -23.39
CA THR A 268 -3.42 5.55 -23.36
C THR A 268 -3.67 6.04 -24.78
N PRO A 269 -4.44 5.27 -25.60
CA PRO A 269 -4.78 5.69 -26.97
C PRO A 269 -5.60 7.00 -26.95
N PRO A 270 -5.69 7.73 -28.09
CA PRO A 270 -6.55 8.90 -28.21
C PRO A 270 -8.04 8.51 -28.22
N SER A 271 -8.43 7.63 -27.36
CA SER A 271 -9.77 7.12 -27.12
C SER A 271 -10.05 7.18 -25.61
N HIS A 272 -11.23 6.78 -25.21
CA HIS A 272 -11.65 6.81 -23.80
C HIS A 272 -11.05 5.70 -22.93
N PHE A 273 -10.09 4.94 -23.44
CA PHE A 273 -9.47 3.81 -22.72
C PHE A 273 -8.11 4.18 -22.12
N THR A 274 -7.84 3.64 -20.96
CA THR A 274 -6.50 3.53 -20.38
C THR A 274 -6.29 2.07 -19.97
N VAL A 275 -5.18 1.48 -20.40
CA VAL A 275 -4.83 0.10 -20.03
C VAL A 275 -3.48 0.13 -19.35
N THR A 276 -3.38 -0.50 -18.19
CA THR A 276 -2.12 -0.77 -17.51
C THR A 276 -1.98 -2.27 -17.29
N LEU A 277 -0.91 -2.84 -17.78
CA LEU A 277 -0.55 -4.25 -17.56
C LEU A 277 0.80 -4.30 -16.86
N GLY A 278 0.88 -5.03 -15.76
CA GLY A 278 2.12 -5.16 -15.03
C GLY A 278 2.37 -6.56 -14.52
N VAL A 279 3.66 -6.90 -14.43
CA VAL A 279 4.15 -8.08 -13.72
C VAL A 279 5.31 -7.66 -12.84
N SER A 280 5.33 -8.15 -11.59
CA SER A 280 6.43 -7.89 -10.67
C SER A 280 6.77 -9.14 -9.87
N ARG A 281 8.02 -9.22 -9.46
CA ARG A 281 8.51 -10.23 -8.53
C ARG A 281 9.35 -9.55 -7.45
N ASP A 282 8.94 -9.68 -6.21
CA ASP A 282 9.56 -8.99 -5.08
C ASP A 282 9.51 -9.83 -3.80
N SER A 283 10.41 -9.56 -2.88
CA SER A 283 10.36 -10.15 -1.55
C SER A 283 9.51 -9.30 -0.60
N ASN A 284 8.89 -9.93 0.36
CA ASN A 284 8.05 -9.26 1.37
C ASN A 284 8.84 -8.36 2.35
N SER A 285 10.16 -8.26 2.18
CA SER A 285 11.02 -7.39 2.99
C SER A 285 10.97 -5.90 2.61
N ASN A 286 9.97 -5.46 1.84
CA ASN A 286 9.76 -4.07 1.39
C ASN A 286 10.94 -3.44 0.63
N VAL A 287 11.70 -4.23 -0.11
CA VAL A 287 12.90 -3.76 -0.83
C VAL A 287 12.68 -3.83 -2.34
N GLY A 288 11.66 -3.14 -2.83
CA GLY A 288 11.48 -2.93 -4.25
C GLY A 288 12.49 -1.91 -4.81
N LEU A 289 12.93 -2.12 -6.06
CA LEU A 289 13.74 -1.14 -6.81
C LEU A 289 12.92 0.07 -7.29
N SER A 290 11.60 0.06 -7.08
CA SER A 290 10.71 1.17 -7.45
C SER A 290 10.30 1.96 -6.21
N PRO A 291 10.50 3.29 -6.18
CA PRO A 291 10.01 4.12 -5.07
C PRO A 291 8.48 4.17 -4.98
N THR A 292 7.77 3.75 -6.01
CA THR A 292 6.30 3.74 -6.09
C THR A 292 5.63 2.47 -5.59
N LEU A 293 6.38 1.40 -5.32
CA LEU A 293 5.85 0.11 -4.87
C LEU A 293 6.31 -0.22 -3.45
N ILE A 294 6.16 0.71 -2.52
CA ILE A 294 6.28 0.39 -1.10
C ILE A 294 4.96 -0.25 -0.68
N ASN A 295 4.84 -1.55 -0.89
CA ASN A 295 3.77 -2.32 -0.27
C ASN A 295 4.18 -2.60 1.19
N THR A 296 3.56 -1.88 2.13
CA THR A 296 3.88 -1.92 3.56
C THR A 296 3.17 -3.06 4.32
N ASN A 297 2.50 -3.96 3.61
CA ASN A 297 1.59 -4.95 4.21
C ASN A 297 2.17 -6.36 4.25
N GLY A 298 3.37 -6.55 4.74
CA GLY A 298 3.92 -7.89 4.92
C GLY A 298 3.95 -8.32 6.37
N SER A 299 3.51 -9.53 6.66
CA SER A 299 3.81 -10.21 7.92
C SER A 299 5.32 -10.37 8.06
N VAL A 300 5.81 -9.94 9.19
CA VAL A 300 7.21 -9.69 9.45
C VAL A 300 8.08 -10.96 9.52
N ASN A 301 7.46 -12.07 9.88
CA ASN A 301 8.15 -13.34 10.07
C ASN A 301 8.02 -14.30 8.87
N ALA A 302 7.25 -13.92 7.85
CA ALA A 302 7.07 -14.74 6.67
C ALA A 302 8.07 -14.31 5.58
N ARG A 303 9.09 -15.13 5.37
CA ARG A 303 9.97 -15.01 4.23
C ARG A 303 9.19 -15.41 2.99
N SER A 304 8.63 -14.45 2.30
CA SER A 304 7.86 -14.73 1.11
C SER A 304 8.43 -14.01 -0.10
N LEU A 305 8.34 -14.69 -1.23
CA LEU A 305 8.62 -14.16 -2.56
C LEU A 305 7.30 -14.06 -3.30
N ASN A 306 6.89 -12.85 -3.62
CA ASN A 306 5.65 -12.56 -4.31
C ASN A 306 5.91 -12.37 -5.80
N THR A 307 5.09 -13.01 -6.63
CA THR A 307 5.00 -12.73 -8.07
C THR A 307 3.60 -12.23 -8.33
N THR A 308 3.47 -10.99 -8.78
CA THR A 308 2.18 -10.33 -9.00
C THR A 308 2.03 -10.01 -10.47
N GLY A 309 0.89 -10.37 -11.05
CA GLY A 309 0.42 -9.88 -12.33
C GLY A 309 -0.82 -9.02 -12.11
N HIS A 310 -0.94 -7.89 -12.80
CA HIS A 310 -2.14 -7.05 -12.74
C HIS A 310 -2.49 -6.48 -14.10
N LEU A 311 -3.77 -6.30 -14.31
CA LEU A 311 -4.38 -5.63 -15.46
C LEU A 311 -5.41 -4.63 -14.92
N ASP A 312 -5.23 -3.36 -15.26
CA ASP A 312 -6.15 -2.28 -14.96
C ASP A 312 -6.65 -1.69 -16.28
N VAL A 313 -7.96 -1.58 -16.43
CA VAL A 313 -8.60 -0.99 -17.61
C VAL A 313 -9.56 0.09 -17.15
N GLY A 314 -9.26 1.34 -17.48
CA GLY A 314 -10.16 2.47 -17.29
C GLY A 314 -10.88 2.81 -18.60
N TYR A 315 -12.16 3.12 -18.52
CA TYR A 315 -12.98 3.56 -19.66
C TYR A 315 -13.85 4.76 -19.26
N GLU A 316 -13.55 5.90 -19.87
CA GLU A 316 -14.31 7.14 -19.69
C GLU A 316 -15.51 7.15 -20.65
N LEU A 317 -16.71 6.74 -20.16
CA LEU A 317 -17.95 6.79 -20.94
C LEU A 317 -18.31 8.23 -21.35
N THR A 318 -18.15 9.15 -20.42
CA THR A 318 -18.38 10.59 -20.60
C THR A 318 -17.41 11.35 -19.71
N ALA A 319 -17.33 12.68 -19.84
CA ALA A 319 -16.57 13.52 -18.93
C ALA A 319 -16.99 13.42 -17.44
N LYS A 320 -18.11 12.75 -17.15
CA LYS A 320 -18.66 12.62 -15.78
C LYS A 320 -18.79 11.17 -15.31
N VAL A 321 -18.68 10.20 -16.19
CA VAL A 321 -18.91 8.78 -15.88
C VAL A 321 -17.76 7.97 -16.43
N GLY A 322 -17.11 7.20 -15.58
CA GLY A 322 -16.12 6.24 -16.00
C GLY A 322 -16.33 4.87 -15.33
N LEU A 323 -15.72 3.87 -15.92
CA LEU A 323 -15.71 2.49 -15.48
C LEU A 323 -14.27 2.03 -15.34
N ASP A 324 -13.97 1.31 -14.27
CA ASP A 324 -12.65 0.73 -14.03
C ASP A 324 -12.79 -0.78 -13.81
N PHE A 325 -11.96 -1.54 -14.47
CA PHE A 325 -11.81 -2.97 -14.30
C PHE A 325 -10.42 -3.28 -13.79
N LEU A 326 -10.33 -4.12 -12.75
CA LEU A 326 -9.08 -4.63 -12.18
C LEU A 326 -9.08 -6.16 -12.25
N ALA A 327 -7.99 -6.74 -12.71
CA ALA A 327 -7.66 -8.14 -12.52
C ALA A 327 -6.25 -8.26 -11.94
N GLN A 328 -6.10 -8.99 -10.84
CA GLN A 328 -4.82 -9.19 -10.17
C GLN A 328 -4.65 -10.67 -9.82
N TYR A 329 -3.44 -11.16 -10.02
CA TYR A 329 -3.01 -12.48 -9.58
C TYR A 329 -1.72 -12.36 -8.78
N ILE A 330 -1.69 -12.97 -7.59
CA ILE A 330 -0.52 -12.97 -6.71
C ILE A 330 -0.18 -14.43 -6.40
N HIS A 331 1.01 -14.85 -6.79
CA HIS A 331 1.61 -16.10 -6.33
C HIS A 331 2.64 -15.78 -5.25
N ARG A 332 2.44 -16.31 -4.05
CA ARG A 332 3.31 -16.10 -2.90
C ARG A 332 3.94 -17.41 -2.48
N LYS A 333 5.26 -17.44 -2.45
CA LYS A 333 6.03 -18.59 -1.98
C LYS A 333 6.67 -18.26 -0.63
N TYR A 334 6.31 -19.04 0.38
CA TYR A 334 6.89 -18.96 1.71
C TYR A 334 8.08 -19.92 1.82
N SER A 335 9.17 -19.46 2.41
CA SER A 335 10.36 -20.27 2.64
C SER A 335 10.82 -20.07 4.08
N ASN A 336 10.79 -21.15 4.88
CA ASN A 336 11.19 -21.13 6.29
C ASN A 336 10.46 -20.04 7.10
N ALA A 337 9.16 -19.85 6.85
CA ALA A 337 8.34 -18.94 7.64
C ALA A 337 8.21 -19.49 9.07
N LEU A 338 8.47 -18.66 10.07
CA LEU A 338 8.36 -19.06 11.48
C LEU A 338 6.91 -18.94 11.94
N VAL A 339 6.37 -20.05 12.42
CA VAL A 339 5.01 -20.13 12.97
C VAL A 339 5.11 -20.47 14.45
N PRO A 340 4.47 -19.69 15.34
CA PRO A 340 4.44 -20.07 16.76
C PRO A 340 3.72 -21.42 16.94
N THR A 341 4.40 -22.36 17.55
CA THR A 341 3.80 -23.59 18.07
C THR A 341 3.36 -23.40 19.52
N ASP A 342 2.50 -24.28 20.01
CA ASP A 342 1.84 -24.18 21.32
C ASP A 342 2.76 -23.72 22.45
N PHE A 343 2.20 -22.97 23.41
CA PHE A 343 2.91 -22.57 24.63
C PHE A 343 3.43 -23.80 25.38
N ILE A 344 4.73 -23.86 25.63
CA ILE A 344 5.28 -24.81 26.59
C ILE A 344 5.12 -24.21 27.99
N PHE A 345 4.90 -25.06 28.97
CA PHE A 345 4.68 -24.72 30.39
C PHE A 345 5.81 -23.86 31.04
N ASP A 346 6.95 -23.70 30.38
CA ASP A 346 8.10 -22.94 30.86
C ASP A 346 8.14 -21.47 30.36
N GLY A 347 7.12 -21.02 29.63
CA GLY A 347 7.03 -19.66 29.09
C GLY A 347 7.84 -19.44 27.80
N THR A 348 8.50 -20.49 27.28
CA THR A 348 9.18 -20.39 25.98
C THR A 348 8.21 -20.70 24.83
N ARG A 349 8.19 -19.85 23.81
CA ARG A 349 7.48 -20.12 22.54
C ARG A 349 8.42 -20.92 21.63
N ARG A 350 7.94 -22.04 21.13
CA ARG A 350 8.60 -22.74 20.02
C ARG A 350 8.06 -22.21 18.69
N PHE A 351 8.94 -22.15 17.72
CA PHE A 351 8.60 -21.79 16.35
C PHE A 351 8.93 -22.97 15.46
N ASP A 352 7.97 -23.36 14.64
CA ASP A 352 8.19 -24.29 13.54
C ASP A 352 8.46 -23.50 12.26
N SER A 353 9.31 -24.04 11.43
CA SER A 353 9.60 -23.50 10.11
C SER A 353 8.70 -24.18 9.09
N VAL A 354 7.87 -23.40 8.39
CA VAL A 354 6.98 -23.89 7.35
C VAL A 354 7.39 -23.36 5.98
N THR A 355 7.20 -24.19 4.96
CA THR A 355 7.42 -23.85 3.56
C THR A 355 6.18 -24.26 2.77
N GLY A 356 5.71 -23.40 1.88
CA GLY A 356 4.53 -23.65 1.06
C GLY A 356 4.24 -22.46 0.15
N ALA A 357 3.11 -22.50 -0.52
CA ALA A 357 2.70 -21.44 -1.42
C ALA A 357 1.22 -21.07 -1.24
N SER A 358 0.88 -19.84 -1.61
CA SER A 358 -0.50 -19.41 -1.77
C SER A 358 -0.68 -18.65 -3.08
N ASN A 359 -1.91 -18.67 -3.58
CA ASN A 359 -2.33 -17.97 -4.78
C ASN A 359 -3.54 -17.12 -4.45
N SER A 360 -3.54 -15.85 -4.85
CA SER A 360 -4.70 -14.97 -4.73
C SER A 360 -5.06 -14.40 -6.10
N SER A 361 -6.32 -14.52 -6.47
CA SER A 361 -6.89 -13.93 -7.68
C SER A 361 -7.95 -12.92 -7.26
N ARG A 362 -7.81 -11.67 -7.70
CA ARG A 362 -8.78 -10.61 -7.42
C ARG A 362 -9.28 -10.00 -8.71
N PHE A 363 -10.60 -9.87 -8.81
CA PHE A 363 -11.30 -9.19 -9.90
C PHE A 363 -12.14 -8.07 -9.31
N GLY A 364 -12.10 -6.91 -9.94
CA GLY A 364 -12.85 -5.74 -9.50
C GLY A 364 -13.49 -5.03 -10.69
N LEU A 365 -14.67 -4.47 -10.46
CA LEU A 365 -15.34 -3.56 -11.38
C LEU A 365 -15.85 -2.40 -10.55
N SER A 366 -15.55 -1.18 -10.97
CA SER A 366 -16.09 0.03 -10.35
C SER A 366 -16.59 1.02 -11.38
N ALA A 367 -17.54 1.84 -10.97
CA ALA A 367 -18.07 2.96 -11.74
C ALA A 367 -17.92 4.22 -10.90
N HIS A 368 -17.44 5.28 -11.53
CA HIS A 368 -17.40 6.59 -10.91
C HIS A 368 -18.30 7.58 -11.66
N TYR A 369 -18.93 8.45 -10.88
CA TYR A 369 -19.80 9.51 -11.38
C TYR A 369 -19.48 10.83 -10.70
N ALA A 370 -19.13 11.84 -11.50
CA ALA A 370 -18.83 13.19 -11.05
C ALA A 370 -19.94 14.17 -11.53
N PRO A 371 -21.07 14.31 -10.80
CA PRO A 371 -22.15 15.21 -11.18
C PRO A 371 -21.69 16.67 -11.24
N SER A 372 -20.75 17.05 -10.38
CA SER A 372 -20.15 18.38 -10.33
C SER A 372 -18.62 18.27 -10.20
N ARG A 373 -17.93 19.41 -10.23
CA ARG A 373 -16.46 19.45 -9.99
C ARG A 373 -16.09 19.12 -8.55
N THR A 374 -17.02 19.31 -7.64
CA THR A 374 -16.80 19.14 -6.18
C THR A 374 -17.33 17.81 -5.65
N THR A 375 -18.15 17.09 -6.38
CA THR A 375 -18.83 15.88 -5.88
C THR A 375 -18.47 14.69 -6.73
N THR A 376 -18.08 13.58 -6.08
CA THR A 376 -17.87 12.29 -6.75
C THR A 376 -18.61 11.20 -6.01
N LEU A 377 -19.14 10.24 -6.77
CA LEU A 377 -19.74 9.00 -6.29
C LEU A 377 -19.04 7.85 -6.98
N THR A 378 -18.49 6.92 -6.23
CA THR A 378 -17.83 5.72 -6.75
C THR A 378 -18.44 4.49 -6.13
N CYS A 379 -18.93 3.55 -6.93
CA CYS A 379 -19.42 2.26 -6.46
C CYS A 379 -18.66 1.14 -7.16
N GLY A 380 -18.35 0.09 -6.43
CA GLY A 380 -17.59 -1.02 -6.98
C GLY A 380 -17.94 -2.37 -6.34
N PHE A 381 -17.63 -3.41 -7.08
CA PHE A 381 -17.66 -4.79 -6.65
C PHE A 381 -16.29 -5.42 -6.88
N SER A 382 -15.81 -6.21 -5.92
CA SER A 382 -14.64 -7.05 -6.14
C SER A 382 -14.85 -8.44 -5.56
N ARG A 383 -14.18 -9.41 -6.18
CA ARG A 383 -14.12 -10.80 -5.71
C ARG A 383 -12.66 -11.21 -5.59
N GLU A 384 -12.32 -11.72 -4.42
CA GLU A 384 -11.03 -12.34 -4.15
C GLU A 384 -11.21 -13.84 -3.91
N ILE A 385 -10.38 -14.64 -4.54
CA ILE A 385 -10.27 -16.08 -4.35
C ILE A 385 -8.85 -16.37 -3.93
N HIS A 386 -8.69 -16.86 -2.73
CA HIS A 386 -7.39 -17.21 -2.16
C HIS A 386 -7.30 -18.72 -1.95
N ALA A 387 -6.22 -19.32 -2.42
CA ALA A 387 -5.90 -20.73 -2.22
C ALA A 387 -4.53 -20.86 -1.57
N ALA A 388 -4.45 -21.57 -0.45
CA ALA A 388 -3.23 -21.78 0.31
C ALA A 388 -2.94 -23.28 0.45
N ASP A 389 -1.65 -23.65 0.44
CA ASP A 389 -1.22 -25.02 0.73
C ASP A 389 -1.55 -25.37 2.20
N GLU A 390 -1.90 -26.61 2.48
CA GLU A 390 -2.17 -27.09 3.83
C GLU A 390 -0.99 -26.90 4.78
N THR A 391 0.22 -26.92 4.27
CA THR A 391 1.45 -26.71 5.06
C THR A 391 1.55 -25.33 5.69
N ILE A 392 0.87 -24.33 5.13
CA ILE A 392 0.87 -22.95 5.60
C ILE A 392 -0.47 -22.50 6.19
N ASN A 393 -1.39 -23.41 6.46
CA ASN A 393 -2.75 -23.09 6.95
C ASN A 393 -2.77 -22.29 8.28
N LYS A 394 -1.69 -22.35 9.07
CA LYS A 394 -1.50 -21.53 10.28
C LYS A 394 -1.15 -20.07 9.99
N ILE A 395 -0.68 -19.77 8.77
CA ILE A 395 -0.31 -18.43 8.33
C ILE A 395 -1.35 -17.87 7.38
N SER A 396 -1.86 -18.72 6.50
CA SER A 396 -2.76 -18.36 5.41
C SER A 396 -3.75 -19.48 5.16
N GLN A 397 -5.03 -19.17 5.08
CA GLN A 397 -6.10 -20.13 4.79
C GLN A 397 -6.73 -19.84 3.44
N SER A 398 -7.28 -20.88 2.81
CA SER A 398 -8.05 -20.70 1.58
C SER A 398 -9.40 -20.07 1.90
N PHE A 399 -9.79 -19.04 1.13
CA PHE A 399 -11.06 -18.35 1.32
C PHE A 399 -11.56 -17.72 0.02
N THR A 400 -12.83 -17.34 0.03
CA THR A 400 -13.44 -16.48 -0.98
C THR A 400 -14.06 -15.27 -0.30
N ASP A 401 -13.77 -14.06 -0.80
CA ASP A 401 -14.43 -12.84 -0.34
C ASP A 401 -15.05 -12.07 -1.51
N ASN A 402 -16.27 -11.57 -1.29
CA ASN A 402 -16.95 -10.66 -2.22
C ASN A 402 -17.17 -9.35 -1.48
N THR A 403 -16.68 -8.26 -2.07
CA THR A 403 -16.78 -6.93 -1.50
C THR A 403 -17.62 -6.04 -2.41
N VAL A 404 -18.62 -5.37 -1.84
CA VAL A 404 -19.37 -4.28 -2.49
C VAL A 404 -19.11 -3.02 -1.70
N GLN A 405 -18.76 -1.93 -2.37
CA GLN A 405 -18.52 -0.65 -1.72
C GLN A 405 -19.09 0.51 -2.53
N CYS A 406 -19.54 1.56 -1.83
CA CYS A 406 -19.88 2.84 -2.43
C CYS A 406 -19.29 3.97 -1.58
N THR A 407 -18.66 4.93 -2.24
CA THR A 407 -18.07 6.13 -1.64
C THR A 407 -18.70 7.36 -2.24
N ALA A 408 -19.17 8.26 -1.39
CA ALA A 408 -19.57 9.61 -1.77
C ALA A 408 -18.55 10.60 -1.20
N ALA A 409 -18.02 11.49 -2.02
CA ALA A 409 -17.04 12.49 -1.59
C ALA A 409 -17.43 13.89 -2.08
N ILE A 410 -17.19 14.88 -1.22
CA ILE A 410 -17.37 16.30 -1.52
C ILE A 410 -16.06 17.00 -1.24
N ARG A 411 -15.55 17.73 -2.23
CA ARG A 411 -14.33 18.52 -2.16
C ARG A 411 -14.66 20.01 -2.15
N PHE A 412 -13.94 20.75 -1.34
CA PHE A 412 -13.99 22.22 -1.24
C PHE A 412 -12.57 22.72 -1.53
N ASP A 413 -12.44 23.60 -2.50
CA ASP A 413 -11.19 24.27 -2.91
C ASP A 413 -11.26 25.73 -2.51
#